data_0965d6b747566ff2e39ee0248074442c
#
_entry.id   0965d6b747566ff2e39ee0248074442c
#
_cell.length_a   1.000
_cell.length_b   1.000
_cell.length_c   1.000
_cell.angle_alpha   90.00
_cell.angle_beta   90.00
_cell.angle_gamma   90.00
#
_symmetry.space_group_name_H-M   'P 1'
#
loop_
_entity.id
_entity.type
_entity.pdbx_description
1 polymer ?
#
loop_
_entity_poly.entity_id
_entity_poly.type
_entity_poly.pdbx_seq_one_letter_code
_entity_poly.pdbx_strand_id
1 'polypeptide(L)'
;MTQRDKGRDEDTTAVSFTGAVRAFGSVRAVDGVDLRIGRGETVALLGRNGAGKSTTIGMLLGLYPPDAGRVELFGTDPEHAVRAGRVGAMLQDARPVPRVTVGELVGFVASRYPAPMPVSRALELAGISALAGRRVDRLSGGQVQRVRFAVALAGDPSLLVLDEPTAALDVEARHVFWESMRGYARRGHTVLFSTHYLEEADSFADRIVVMDRGRIVADGTGEELRRAAGGSLVCVDLAGRTPDALALLPGVRSLEVAGDRVRLRTDDSDATVIALAELGAIRRLEVAPASLDDAFLALTSSAEPGTGPEHRTSAPLDTVKAL
;
A
#
# COMPACT_ATOMS: atom_id res chain seq x y z
N MET A 1 -30.92 -9.06 -8.33
CA MET A 1 -29.76 -8.81 -9.20
C MET A 1 -29.89 -9.71 -10.41
N THR A 2 -30.25 -9.14 -11.56
CA THR A 2 -30.54 -9.88 -12.78
C THR A 2 -29.23 -10.22 -13.51
N GLN A 3 -29.24 -11.31 -14.29
CA GLN A 3 -28.09 -11.83 -15.07
C GLN A 3 -27.43 -10.76 -16.00
N ARG A 4 -28.13 -9.67 -16.32
CA ARG A 4 -27.61 -8.51 -17.08
C ARG A 4 -26.67 -7.59 -16.29
N ASP A 5 -26.80 -7.51 -14.97
CA ASP A 5 -25.90 -6.70 -14.13
C ASP A 5 -24.54 -7.39 -13.89
N LYS A 6 -24.55 -8.75 -13.81
CA LYS A 6 -23.28 -9.50 -13.69
C LYS A 6 -22.34 -9.32 -14.90
N GLY A 7 -22.89 -9.32 -16.12
CA GLY A 7 -22.06 -9.21 -17.35
C GLY A 7 -21.46 -7.82 -17.59
N ARG A 8 -22.03 -6.75 -17.00
CA ARG A 8 -21.48 -5.40 -17.09
C ARG A 8 -20.35 -5.16 -16.07
N ASP A 9 -20.43 -5.79 -14.91
CA ASP A 9 -19.47 -5.67 -13.82
C ASP A 9 -18.16 -6.45 -14.15
N GLU A 10 -18.27 -7.58 -14.87
CA GLU A 10 -17.12 -8.39 -15.30
C GLU A 10 -16.26 -7.70 -16.36
N ASP A 11 -16.85 -6.89 -17.23
CA ASP A 11 -16.12 -6.20 -18.30
C ASP A 11 -15.31 -4.98 -17.79
N THR A 12 -15.64 -4.46 -16.62
CA THR A 12 -14.94 -3.32 -16.00
C THR A 12 -13.91 -3.73 -14.93
N THR A 13 -13.92 -4.99 -14.46
CA THR A 13 -13.05 -5.47 -13.39
C THR A 13 -11.75 -6.03 -13.95
N ALA A 14 -10.61 -5.57 -13.39
CA ALA A 14 -9.28 -6.11 -13.69
C ALA A 14 -8.87 -7.20 -12.70
N VAL A 15 -9.14 -7.00 -11.41
CA VAL A 15 -8.78 -7.92 -10.31
C VAL A 15 -9.99 -8.17 -9.43
N SER A 16 -10.24 -9.42 -9.06
CA SER A 16 -11.27 -9.82 -8.10
C SER A 16 -10.75 -10.88 -7.13
N PHE A 17 -10.82 -10.59 -5.84
CA PHE A 17 -10.68 -11.55 -4.75
C PHE A 17 -12.04 -11.70 -4.09
N THR A 18 -12.44 -12.94 -3.80
CA THR A 18 -13.70 -13.25 -3.11
C THR A 18 -13.41 -14.25 -2.00
N GLY A 19 -13.45 -13.76 -0.75
CA GLY A 19 -13.19 -14.55 0.45
C GLY A 19 -11.86 -15.30 0.43
N ALA A 20 -10.82 -14.72 -0.20
CA ALA A 20 -9.56 -15.41 -0.44
C ALA A 20 -8.80 -15.66 0.87
N VAL A 21 -8.35 -16.90 1.07
CA VAL A 21 -7.56 -17.33 2.23
C VAL A 21 -6.28 -17.99 1.76
N ARG A 22 -5.17 -17.69 2.44
CA ARG A 22 -3.91 -18.40 2.24
C ARG A 22 -3.14 -18.53 3.55
N ALA A 23 -2.74 -19.75 3.88
CA ALA A 23 -1.96 -20.07 5.06
C ALA A 23 -0.63 -20.76 4.70
N PHE A 24 0.37 -20.57 5.53
CA PHE A 24 1.65 -21.27 5.50
C PHE A 24 1.90 -21.88 6.89
N GLY A 25 1.71 -23.18 7.01
CA GLY A 25 1.69 -23.86 8.30
C GLY A 25 0.59 -23.29 9.21
N SER A 26 0.96 -22.78 10.37
CA SER A 26 0.03 -22.16 11.33
C SER A 26 -0.29 -20.69 11.06
N VAL A 27 0.42 -20.04 10.12
CA VAL A 27 0.28 -18.61 9.86
C VAL A 27 -0.72 -18.38 8.73
N ARG A 28 -1.85 -17.73 9.01
CA ARG A 28 -2.76 -17.21 7.99
C ARG A 28 -2.23 -15.90 7.45
N ALA A 29 -1.54 -15.97 6.31
CA ALA A 29 -0.96 -14.80 5.66
C ALA A 29 -2.02 -13.94 4.95
N VAL A 30 -3.11 -14.57 4.49
CA VAL A 30 -4.31 -13.89 3.95
C VAL A 30 -5.53 -14.59 4.54
N ASP A 31 -6.49 -13.83 5.06
CA ASP A 31 -7.60 -14.33 5.86
C ASP A 31 -8.92 -13.67 5.45
N GLY A 32 -9.58 -14.24 4.45
CA GLY A 32 -10.90 -13.82 3.98
C GLY A 32 -10.88 -12.49 3.24
N VAL A 33 -9.91 -12.28 2.34
CA VAL A 33 -9.80 -11.03 1.57
C VAL A 33 -10.84 -10.97 0.47
N ASP A 34 -11.63 -9.88 0.49
CA ASP A 34 -12.48 -9.42 -0.60
C ASP A 34 -11.88 -8.13 -1.17
N LEU A 35 -11.55 -8.12 -2.46
CA LEU A 35 -10.96 -6.97 -3.14
C LEU A 35 -11.39 -6.95 -4.60
N ARG A 36 -11.80 -5.79 -5.11
CA ARG A 36 -12.02 -5.56 -6.53
C ARG A 36 -11.23 -4.36 -7.00
N ILE A 37 -10.56 -4.48 -8.15
CA ILE A 37 -9.84 -3.38 -8.79
C ILE A 37 -10.43 -3.21 -10.19
N GLY A 38 -10.84 -1.99 -10.50
CA GLY A 38 -11.35 -1.61 -11.81
C GLY A 38 -10.24 -1.53 -12.86
N ARG A 39 -10.60 -1.63 -14.14
CA ARG A 39 -9.65 -1.39 -15.23
C ARG A 39 -9.27 0.08 -15.27
N GLY A 40 -7.97 0.35 -15.44
CA GLY A 40 -7.40 1.71 -15.48
C GLY A 40 -7.22 2.33 -14.09
N GLU A 41 -7.56 1.63 -13.02
CA GLU A 41 -7.40 2.11 -11.65
C GLU A 41 -5.96 1.90 -11.17
N THR A 42 -5.42 2.87 -10.43
CA THR A 42 -4.13 2.75 -9.73
C THR A 42 -4.39 2.54 -8.25
N VAL A 43 -4.09 1.34 -7.75
CA VAL A 43 -4.37 0.94 -6.35
C VAL A 43 -3.07 0.72 -5.59
N ALA A 44 -2.96 1.33 -4.41
CA ALA A 44 -1.91 1.04 -3.45
C ALA A 44 -2.36 -0.02 -2.45
N LEU A 45 -1.59 -1.08 -2.29
CA LEU A 45 -1.74 -2.06 -1.23
C LEU A 45 -0.80 -1.70 -0.09
N LEU A 46 -1.32 -1.02 0.92
CA LEU A 46 -0.58 -0.48 2.05
C LEU A 46 -0.62 -1.43 3.24
N GLY A 47 0.48 -1.57 3.97
CA GLY A 47 0.53 -2.36 5.19
C GLY A 47 1.94 -2.57 5.70
N ARG A 48 2.08 -2.92 6.97
CA ARG A 48 3.37 -3.26 7.60
C ARG A 48 3.96 -4.53 6.99
N ASN A 49 5.23 -4.79 7.29
CA ASN A 49 5.86 -6.07 6.94
C ASN A 49 5.10 -7.22 7.65
N GLY A 50 4.79 -8.27 6.90
CA GLY A 50 3.99 -9.39 7.41
C GLY A 50 2.47 -9.17 7.36
N ALA A 51 1.96 -8.04 6.84
CA ALA A 51 0.52 -7.79 6.72
C ALA A 51 -0.19 -8.69 5.69
N GLY A 52 0.55 -9.42 4.83
CA GLY A 52 -0.02 -10.29 3.81
C GLY A 52 0.08 -9.78 2.38
N LYS A 53 0.65 -8.58 2.14
CA LYS A 53 0.75 -7.93 0.82
C LYS A 53 1.38 -8.83 -0.25
N SER A 54 2.61 -9.30 -0.03
CA SER A 54 3.32 -10.15 -1.02
C SER A 54 2.64 -11.49 -1.22
N THR A 55 1.93 -12.03 -0.22
CA THR A 55 1.11 -13.24 -0.35
C THR A 55 -0.11 -12.98 -1.24
N THR A 56 -0.79 -11.86 -1.04
CA THR A 56 -1.91 -11.41 -1.89
C THR A 56 -1.45 -11.23 -3.33
N ILE A 57 -0.32 -10.55 -3.55
CA ILE A 57 0.31 -10.41 -4.86
C ILE A 57 0.66 -11.78 -5.47
N GLY A 58 1.22 -12.70 -4.68
CA GLY A 58 1.56 -14.04 -5.16
C GLY A 58 0.36 -14.86 -5.63
N MET A 59 -0.78 -14.79 -4.93
CA MET A 59 -2.03 -15.39 -5.39
C MET A 59 -2.55 -14.74 -6.68
N LEU A 60 -2.49 -13.41 -6.75
CA LEU A 60 -2.86 -12.66 -7.95
C LEU A 60 -2.03 -13.05 -9.17
N LEU A 61 -0.75 -13.33 -8.97
CA LEU A 61 0.16 -13.76 -10.04
C LEU A 61 0.06 -15.26 -10.37
N GLY A 62 -0.79 -16.01 -9.66
CA GLY A 62 -0.91 -17.46 -9.83
C GLY A 62 0.31 -18.25 -9.37
N LEU A 63 1.18 -17.66 -8.53
CA LEU A 63 2.36 -18.36 -7.98
C LEU A 63 1.93 -19.47 -7.02
N TYR A 64 0.80 -19.31 -6.37
CA TYR A 64 0.12 -20.33 -5.57
C TYR A 64 -1.39 -20.05 -5.52
N PRO A 65 -2.23 -21.10 -5.50
CA PRO A 65 -3.67 -20.94 -5.40
C PRO A 65 -4.07 -20.48 -3.98
N PRO A 66 -5.23 -19.87 -3.79
CA PRO A 66 -5.82 -19.70 -2.48
C PRO A 66 -6.23 -21.06 -1.88
N ASP A 67 -6.16 -21.19 -0.54
CA ASP A 67 -6.65 -22.37 0.18
C ASP A 67 -8.19 -22.39 0.26
N ALA A 68 -8.82 -21.19 0.25
CA ALA A 68 -10.26 -21.00 0.15
C ALA A 68 -10.58 -19.69 -0.58
N GLY A 69 -11.81 -19.57 -1.05
CA GLY A 69 -12.24 -18.41 -1.84
C GLY A 69 -11.77 -18.48 -3.29
N ARG A 70 -11.73 -17.34 -3.97
CA ARG A 70 -11.39 -17.25 -5.39
C ARG A 70 -10.58 -15.99 -5.69
N VAL A 71 -9.68 -16.10 -6.68
CA VAL A 71 -8.95 -14.96 -7.28
C VAL A 71 -9.15 -15.03 -8.79
N GLU A 72 -9.52 -13.92 -9.38
CA GLU A 72 -9.74 -13.81 -10.84
C GLU A 72 -9.08 -12.54 -11.37
N LEU A 73 -8.49 -12.64 -12.56
CA LEU A 73 -7.96 -11.51 -13.32
C LEU A 73 -8.73 -11.40 -14.63
N PHE A 74 -9.37 -10.26 -14.83
CA PHE A 74 -10.16 -10.00 -16.05
C PHE A 74 -11.24 -11.09 -16.29
N GLY A 75 -11.84 -11.63 -15.21
CA GLY A 75 -12.83 -12.69 -15.26
C GLY A 75 -12.27 -14.09 -15.57
N THR A 76 -10.94 -14.27 -15.52
CA THR A 76 -10.29 -15.57 -15.76
C THR A 76 -9.38 -15.95 -14.59
N ASP A 77 -8.93 -17.20 -14.57
CA ASP A 77 -7.94 -17.67 -13.62
C ASP A 77 -6.62 -16.88 -13.76
N PRO A 78 -5.94 -16.55 -12.64
CA PRO A 78 -4.68 -15.79 -12.65
C PRO A 78 -3.61 -16.38 -13.57
N GLU A 79 -3.41 -17.70 -13.54
CA GLU A 79 -2.41 -18.37 -14.36
C GLU A 79 -2.72 -18.20 -15.86
N HIS A 80 -4.00 -18.25 -16.23
CA HIS A 80 -4.43 -18.01 -17.60
C HIS A 80 -4.14 -16.57 -18.03
N ALA A 81 -4.48 -15.57 -17.22
CA ALA A 81 -4.24 -14.16 -17.51
C ALA A 81 -2.72 -13.84 -17.63
N VAL A 82 -1.89 -14.44 -16.79
CA VAL A 82 -0.42 -14.31 -16.83
C VAL A 82 0.13 -14.94 -18.11
N ARG A 83 -0.28 -16.16 -18.45
CA ARG A 83 0.15 -16.84 -19.69
C ARG A 83 -0.31 -16.12 -20.97
N ALA A 84 -1.45 -15.46 -20.91
CA ALA A 84 -1.94 -14.62 -22.00
C ALA A 84 -1.19 -13.29 -22.14
N GLY A 85 -0.19 -13.01 -21.29
CA GLY A 85 0.63 -11.80 -21.33
C GLY A 85 -0.09 -10.54 -20.84
N ARG A 86 -1.23 -10.68 -20.15
CA ARG A 86 -2.02 -9.54 -19.68
C ARG A 86 -1.48 -8.91 -18.39
N VAL A 87 -0.54 -9.58 -17.72
CA VAL A 87 0.02 -9.18 -16.44
C VAL A 87 1.53 -9.00 -16.56
N GLY A 88 2.03 -7.84 -16.14
CA GLY A 88 3.45 -7.58 -15.91
C GLY A 88 3.71 -7.48 -14.41
N ALA A 89 4.81 -8.06 -13.93
CA ALA A 89 5.10 -8.08 -12.51
C ALA A 89 6.53 -7.68 -12.20
N MET A 90 6.69 -6.92 -11.11
CA MET A 90 7.97 -6.60 -10.51
C MET A 90 7.93 -7.06 -9.05
N LEU A 91 8.59 -8.19 -8.76
CA LEU A 91 8.63 -8.79 -7.43
C LEU A 91 9.84 -8.30 -6.63
N GLN A 92 9.71 -8.27 -5.29
CA GLN A 92 10.72 -7.75 -4.38
C GLN A 92 12.07 -8.49 -4.50
N ASP A 93 12.07 -9.83 -4.59
CA ASP A 93 13.28 -10.66 -4.55
C ASP A 93 13.80 -11.11 -5.92
N ALA A 94 13.24 -10.59 -7.02
CA ALA A 94 13.68 -10.97 -8.36
C ALA A 94 15.12 -10.51 -8.62
N ARG A 95 16.07 -11.47 -8.72
CA ARG A 95 17.46 -11.17 -9.06
C ARG A 95 17.63 -11.21 -10.59
N PRO A 96 18.21 -10.16 -11.17
CA PRO A 96 18.46 -10.15 -12.61
C PRO A 96 19.51 -11.21 -12.99
N VAL A 97 19.35 -11.78 -14.18
CA VAL A 97 20.27 -12.77 -14.74
C VAL A 97 21.65 -12.12 -14.98
N PRO A 98 22.75 -12.65 -14.43
CA PRO A 98 24.08 -12.09 -14.63
C PRO A 98 24.58 -12.30 -16.06
N ARG A 99 25.57 -11.53 -16.46
CA ARG A 99 26.30 -11.63 -17.76
C ARG A 99 25.53 -11.25 -19.02
N VAL A 100 24.28 -10.80 -18.91
CA VAL A 100 23.51 -10.26 -20.02
C VAL A 100 23.46 -8.74 -19.97
N THR A 101 23.28 -8.09 -21.10
CA THR A 101 23.03 -6.65 -21.17
C THR A 101 21.56 -6.35 -20.83
N VAL A 102 21.28 -5.10 -20.48
CA VAL A 102 19.91 -4.65 -20.19
C VAL A 102 19.00 -4.88 -21.41
N GLY A 103 19.45 -4.51 -22.59
CA GLY A 103 18.68 -4.68 -23.82
C GLY A 103 18.41 -6.15 -24.17
N GLU A 104 19.41 -7.05 -23.97
CA GLU A 104 19.25 -8.49 -24.16
C GLU A 104 18.23 -9.07 -23.18
N LEU A 105 18.30 -8.68 -21.90
CA LEU A 105 17.37 -9.17 -20.87
C LEU A 105 15.93 -8.76 -21.19
N VAL A 106 15.70 -7.47 -21.44
CA VAL A 106 14.36 -6.96 -21.77
C VAL A 106 13.86 -7.58 -23.07
N GLY A 107 14.71 -7.70 -24.11
CA GLY A 107 14.37 -8.34 -25.39
C GLY A 107 14.04 -9.82 -25.24
N PHE A 108 14.77 -10.55 -24.42
CA PHE A 108 14.47 -11.96 -24.12
C PHE A 108 13.09 -12.11 -23.46
N VAL A 109 12.78 -11.27 -22.46
CA VAL A 109 11.47 -11.33 -21.82
C VAL A 109 10.37 -10.89 -22.77
N ALA A 110 10.57 -9.81 -23.54
CA ALA A 110 9.63 -9.34 -24.54
C ALA A 110 9.28 -10.43 -25.56
N SER A 111 10.25 -11.24 -26.00
CA SER A 111 10.03 -12.32 -26.96
C SER A 111 9.07 -13.43 -26.49
N ARG A 112 8.71 -13.45 -25.20
CA ARG A 112 7.77 -14.43 -24.62
C ARG A 112 6.32 -13.97 -24.68
N TYR A 113 6.08 -12.72 -25.07
CA TYR A 113 4.74 -12.15 -25.18
C TYR A 113 4.24 -12.15 -26.62
N PRO A 114 2.91 -12.34 -26.85
CA PRO A 114 2.34 -12.35 -28.20
C PRO A 114 2.44 -10.98 -28.91
N ALA A 115 2.32 -9.90 -28.14
CA ALA A 115 2.38 -8.51 -28.64
C ALA A 115 3.28 -7.68 -27.73
N PRO A 116 4.62 -7.86 -27.82
CA PRO A 116 5.54 -7.22 -26.90
C PRO A 116 5.65 -5.71 -27.15
N MET A 117 5.91 -4.96 -26.10
CA MET A 117 6.36 -3.58 -26.21
C MET A 117 7.74 -3.53 -26.88
N PRO A 118 8.01 -2.58 -27.78
CA PRO A 118 9.37 -2.37 -28.28
C PRO A 118 10.36 -2.17 -27.15
N VAL A 119 11.50 -2.87 -27.17
CA VAL A 119 12.53 -2.80 -26.12
C VAL A 119 12.96 -1.36 -25.85
N SER A 120 13.19 -0.57 -26.91
CA SER A 120 13.53 0.85 -26.78
C SER A 120 12.50 1.63 -25.98
N ARG A 121 11.21 1.31 -26.17
CA ARG A 121 10.11 1.97 -25.46
C ARG A 121 10.04 1.57 -23.99
N ALA A 122 10.23 0.28 -23.68
CA ALA A 122 10.29 -0.19 -22.29
C ALA A 122 11.48 0.46 -21.52
N LEU A 123 12.64 0.58 -22.17
CA LEU A 123 13.83 1.24 -21.61
C LEU A 123 13.63 2.76 -21.43
N GLU A 124 12.94 3.40 -22.38
CA GLU A 124 12.59 4.82 -22.29
C GLU A 124 11.65 5.09 -21.11
N LEU A 125 10.58 4.30 -20.99
CA LEU A 125 9.63 4.42 -19.86
C LEU A 125 10.29 4.16 -18.52
N ALA A 126 11.28 3.28 -18.45
CA ALA A 126 12.04 3.02 -17.24
C ALA A 126 13.18 4.05 -16.99
N GLY A 127 13.39 5.02 -17.91
CA GLY A 127 14.43 6.03 -17.80
C GLY A 127 15.86 5.47 -17.86
N ILE A 128 16.05 4.36 -18.62
CA ILE A 128 17.34 3.64 -18.68
C ILE A 128 17.83 3.37 -20.12
N SER A 129 17.36 4.12 -21.10
CA SER A 129 17.76 3.93 -22.51
C SER A 129 19.30 3.95 -22.71
N ALA A 130 20.00 4.82 -21.98
CA ALA A 130 21.47 4.91 -22.01
C ALA A 130 22.18 3.67 -21.44
N LEU A 131 21.46 2.79 -20.74
CA LEU A 131 22.01 1.58 -20.12
C LEU A 131 21.79 0.32 -20.98
N ALA A 132 21.16 0.42 -22.16
CA ALA A 132 20.78 -0.74 -22.98
C ALA A 132 21.94 -1.73 -23.24
N GLY A 133 23.14 -1.23 -23.51
CA GLY A 133 24.35 -2.03 -23.75
C GLY A 133 25.14 -2.40 -22.49
N ARG A 134 24.74 -1.92 -21.29
CA ARG A 134 25.45 -2.23 -20.04
C ARG A 134 25.01 -3.59 -19.49
N ARG A 135 25.95 -4.31 -18.92
CA ARG A 135 25.67 -5.58 -18.24
C ARG A 135 24.91 -5.34 -16.95
N VAL A 136 23.90 -6.16 -16.71
CA VAL A 136 23.02 -6.03 -15.52
C VAL A 136 23.77 -6.20 -14.20
N ASP A 137 24.77 -7.08 -14.17
CA ASP A 137 25.63 -7.34 -13.00
C ASP A 137 26.60 -6.18 -12.64
N ARG A 138 26.63 -5.13 -13.45
CA ARG A 138 27.46 -3.92 -13.23
C ARG A 138 26.64 -2.67 -12.94
N LEU A 139 25.39 -2.83 -12.62
CA LEU A 139 24.46 -1.74 -12.33
C LEU A 139 24.36 -1.47 -10.83
N SER A 140 24.06 -0.21 -10.47
CA SER A 140 23.67 0.13 -9.09
C SER A 140 22.31 -0.47 -8.73
N GLY A 141 22.00 -0.55 -7.42
CA GLY A 141 20.70 -1.06 -6.96
C GLY A 141 19.51 -0.33 -7.59
N GLY A 142 19.56 0.99 -7.67
CA GLY A 142 18.52 1.79 -8.31
C GLY A 142 18.41 1.56 -9.83
N GLN A 143 19.53 1.32 -10.52
CA GLN A 143 19.53 0.96 -11.93
C GLN A 143 18.94 -0.43 -12.16
N VAL A 144 19.27 -1.40 -11.30
CA VAL A 144 18.66 -2.74 -11.33
C VAL A 144 17.16 -2.66 -11.13
N GLN A 145 16.69 -1.80 -10.23
CA GLN A 145 15.26 -1.62 -9.98
C GLN A 145 14.53 -1.10 -11.23
N ARG A 146 15.11 -0.12 -11.94
CA ARG A 146 14.56 0.38 -13.20
C ARG A 146 14.62 -0.66 -14.33
N VAL A 147 15.61 -1.54 -14.34
CA VAL A 147 15.65 -2.69 -15.29
C VAL A 147 14.50 -3.65 -14.99
N ARG A 148 14.22 -3.96 -13.73
CA ARG A 148 13.07 -4.80 -13.34
C ARG A 148 11.75 -4.17 -13.80
N PHE A 149 11.62 -2.86 -13.67
CA PHE A 149 10.45 -2.15 -14.18
C PHE A 149 10.33 -2.26 -15.69
N ALA A 150 11.41 -2.06 -16.46
CA ALA A 150 11.42 -2.27 -17.91
C ALA A 150 11.03 -3.70 -18.30
N VAL A 151 11.50 -4.70 -17.54
CA VAL A 151 11.11 -6.11 -17.72
C VAL A 151 9.62 -6.31 -17.46
N ALA A 152 9.06 -5.71 -16.43
CA ALA A 152 7.63 -5.77 -16.12
C ALA A 152 6.76 -5.15 -17.23
N LEU A 153 7.28 -4.13 -17.92
CA LEU A 153 6.61 -3.46 -19.04
C LEU A 153 6.74 -4.21 -20.39
N ALA A 154 7.64 -5.18 -20.50
CA ALA A 154 8.06 -5.78 -21.76
C ALA A 154 6.91 -6.40 -22.59
N GLY A 155 5.84 -6.83 -21.93
CA GLY A 155 4.64 -7.39 -22.58
C GLY A 155 3.53 -6.38 -22.88
N ASP A 156 3.73 -5.09 -22.60
CA ASP A 156 2.66 -4.07 -22.59
C ASP A 156 1.39 -4.51 -21.84
N PRO A 157 1.54 -4.92 -20.58
CA PRO A 157 0.48 -5.60 -19.85
C PRO A 157 -0.71 -4.67 -19.54
N SER A 158 -1.93 -5.24 -19.54
CA SER A 158 -3.14 -4.51 -19.10
C SER A 158 -3.18 -4.29 -17.58
N LEU A 159 -2.48 -5.14 -16.80
CA LEU A 159 -2.30 -5.03 -15.36
C LEU A 159 -0.82 -5.07 -15.01
N LEU A 160 -0.33 -4.04 -14.36
CA LEU A 160 1.02 -3.94 -13.83
C LEU A 160 0.99 -4.13 -12.32
N VAL A 161 1.75 -5.11 -11.81
CA VAL A 161 1.84 -5.43 -10.38
C VAL A 161 3.26 -5.16 -9.89
N LEU A 162 3.39 -4.28 -8.89
CA LEU A 162 4.69 -3.81 -8.39
C LEU A 162 4.78 -4.08 -6.88
N ASP A 163 5.67 -4.97 -6.46
CA ASP A 163 5.88 -5.27 -5.04
C ASP A 163 7.07 -4.48 -4.50
N GLU A 164 6.79 -3.45 -3.68
CA GLU A 164 7.74 -2.50 -3.08
C GLU A 164 8.73 -1.91 -4.11
N PRO A 165 8.26 -1.28 -5.17
CA PRO A 165 9.08 -0.96 -6.34
C PRO A 165 10.19 0.05 -6.08
N THR A 166 10.10 0.84 -5.02
CA THR A 166 11.00 1.95 -4.73
C THR A 166 11.92 1.73 -3.52
N ALA A 167 11.86 0.57 -2.86
CA ALA A 167 12.58 0.29 -1.62
C ALA A 167 14.11 0.49 -1.71
N ALA A 168 14.70 0.35 -2.91
CA ALA A 168 16.14 0.51 -3.15
C ALA A 168 16.50 1.80 -3.90
N LEU A 169 15.56 2.75 -4.05
CA LEU A 169 15.77 3.99 -4.78
C LEU A 169 16.06 5.15 -3.81
N ASP A 170 16.99 6.01 -4.21
CA ASP A 170 17.13 7.33 -3.61
C ASP A 170 15.95 8.25 -3.97
N VAL A 171 15.87 9.42 -3.38
CA VAL A 171 14.74 10.35 -3.52
C VAL A 171 14.51 10.75 -4.99
N GLU A 172 15.59 11.07 -5.72
CA GLU A 172 15.50 11.50 -7.12
C GLU A 172 15.05 10.33 -8.02
N ALA A 173 15.66 9.16 -7.87
CA ALA A 173 15.32 7.97 -8.63
C ALA A 173 13.88 7.51 -8.36
N ARG A 174 13.40 7.68 -7.12
CA ARG A 174 12.01 7.38 -6.71
C ARG A 174 11.04 8.30 -7.43
N HIS A 175 11.31 9.60 -7.47
CA HIS A 175 10.47 10.56 -8.18
C HIS A 175 10.35 10.21 -9.67
N VAL A 176 11.49 9.97 -10.34
CA VAL A 176 11.52 9.58 -11.76
C VAL A 176 10.76 8.27 -12.01
N PHE A 177 10.87 7.30 -11.11
CA PHE A 177 10.14 6.03 -11.19
C PHE A 177 8.62 6.27 -11.16
N TRP A 178 8.14 7.02 -10.18
CA TRP A 178 6.72 7.30 -10.01
C TRP A 178 6.12 8.10 -11.17
N GLU A 179 6.85 9.08 -11.71
CA GLU A 179 6.41 9.79 -12.91
C GLU A 179 6.29 8.86 -14.13
N SER A 180 7.22 7.92 -14.29
CA SER A 180 7.19 6.92 -15.35
C SER A 180 5.97 5.99 -15.21
N MET A 181 5.72 5.51 -13.98
CA MET A 181 4.57 4.66 -13.65
C MET A 181 3.25 5.41 -13.88
N ARG A 182 3.15 6.66 -13.42
CA ARG A 182 1.98 7.52 -13.66
C ARG A 182 1.74 7.74 -15.16
N GLY A 183 2.80 7.96 -15.94
CA GLY A 183 2.72 8.07 -17.39
C GLY A 183 2.20 6.78 -18.06
N TYR A 184 2.50 5.61 -17.49
CA TYR A 184 1.98 4.33 -17.95
C TYR A 184 0.48 4.16 -17.57
N ALA A 185 0.11 4.42 -16.33
CA ALA A 185 -1.26 4.34 -15.84
C ALA A 185 -2.23 5.24 -16.64
N ARG A 186 -1.84 6.48 -16.94
CA ARG A 186 -2.64 7.44 -17.73
C ARG A 186 -3.02 6.97 -19.15
N ARG A 187 -2.42 5.90 -19.66
CA ARG A 187 -2.82 5.26 -20.92
C ARG A 187 -3.95 4.26 -20.76
N GLY A 188 -4.54 4.17 -19.58
CA GLY A 188 -5.65 3.27 -19.27
C GLY A 188 -5.22 1.89 -18.73
N HIS A 189 -3.92 1.71 -18.41
CA HIS A 189 -3.44 0.49 -17.79
C HIS A 189 -3.79 0.47 -16.29
N THR A 190 -4.15 -0.70 -15.79
CA THR A 190 -4.38 -0.92 -14.35
C THR A 190 -3.06 -1.11 -13.63
N VAL A 191 -2.89 -0.48 -12.47
CA VAL A 191 -1.68 -0.63 -11.66
C VAL A 191 -2.06 -1.02 -10.24
N LEU A 192 -1.44 -2.08 -9.73
CA LEU A 192 -1.43 -2.45 -8.32
C LEU A 192 0.00 -2.38 -7.81
N PHE A 193 0.25 -1.57 -6.80
CA PHE A 193 1.57 -1.56 -6.17
C PHE A 193 1.46 -1.74 -4.65
N SER A 194 2.39 -2.48 -4.08
CA SER A 194 2.54 -2.54 -2.63
C SER A 194 3.56 -1.52 -2.17
N THR A 195 3.32 -0.94 -1.02
CA THR A 195 4.28 -0.08 -0.32
C THR A 195 4.03 -0.08 1.18
N HIS A 196 5.07 0.29 1.94
CA HIS A 196 4.94 0.66 3.34
C HIS A 196 5.16 2.17 3.54
N TYR A 197 5.42 2.92 2.46
CA TYR A 197 5.53 4.38 2.46
C TYR A 197 4.17 5.01 2.18
N LEU A 198 3.60 5.65 3.20
CA LEU A 198 2.27 6.26 3.10
C LEU A 198 2.24 7.42 2.09
N GLU A 199 3.32 8.20 2.02
CA GLU A 199 3.45 9.29 1.05
C GLU A 199 3.34 8.82 -0.41
N GLU A 200 3.84 7.63 -0.72
CA GLU A 200 3.72 7.05 -2.06
C GLU A 200 2.28 6.67 -2.37
N ALA A 201 1.61 6.00 -1.42
CA ALA A 201 0.20 5.64 -1.57
C ALA A 201 -0.67 6.88 -1.77
N ASP A 202 -0.47 7.91 -0.95
CA ASP A 202 -1.23 9.17 -1.01
C ASP A 202 -1.01 9.95 -2.31
N SER A 203 0.24 9.96 -2.80
CA SER A 203 0.61 10.77 -3.97
C SER A 203 0.30 10.11 -5.31
N PHE A 204 0.30 8.77 -5.37
CA PHE A 204 0.31 8.06 -6.65
C PHE A 204 -0.85 7.09 -6.86
N ALA A 205 -1.63 6.75 -5.83
CA ALA A 205 -2.79 5.89 -5.96
C ALA A 205 -4.10 6.69 -6.09
N ASP A 206 -5.01 6.18 -6.91
CA ASP A 206 -6.40 6.64 -6.95
C ASP A 206 -7.16 6.12 -5.73
N ARG A 207 -6.75 4.94 -5.23
CA ARG A 207 -7.36 4.24 -4.10
C ARG A 207 -6.30 3.48 -3.30
N ILE A 208 -6.48 3.46 -1.98
CA ILE A 208 -5.58 2.83 -1.03
C ILE A 208 -6.33 1.72 -0.30
N VAL A 209 -5.79 0.52 -0.37
CA VAL A 209 -6.27 -0.66 0.36
C VAL A 209 -5.29 -0.94 1.49
N VAL A 210 -5.74 -0.81 2.74
CA VAL A 210 -4.92 -1.04 3.92
C VAL A 210 -5.06 -2.48 4.39
N MET A 211 -3.95 -3.19 4.44
CA MET A 211 -3.88 -4.55 4.99
C MET A 211 -3.23 -4.58 6.36
N ASP A 212 -3.82 -5.32 7.27
CA ASP A 212 -3.22 -5.70 8.55
C ASP A 212 -3.54 -7.16 8.89
N ARG A 213 -2.53 -7.93 9.33
CA ARG A 213 -2.66 -9.34 9.75
C ARG A 213 -3.48 -10.21 8.77
N GLY A 214 -3.23 -10.05 7.48
CA GLY A 214 -3.87 -10.84 6.42
C GLY A 214 -5.27 -10.38 6.02
N ARG A 215 -5.79 -9.29 6.59
CA ARG A 215 -7.13 -8.76 6.30
C ARG A 215 -7.07 -7.36 5.73
N ILE A 216 -8.06 -6.99 4.94
CA ILE A 216 -8.29 -5.60 4.55
C ILE A 216 -9.01 -4.92 5.72
N VAL A 217 -8.39 -3.87 6.27
CA VAL A 217 -8.92 -3.09 7.40
C VAL A 217 -9.49 -1.75 6.97
N ALA A 218 -9.08 -1.25 5.80
CA ALA A 218 -9.66 -0.06 5.19
C ALA A 218 -9.45 -0.08 3.67
N ASP A 219 -10.33 0.60 2.95
CA ASP A 219 -10.38 0.66 1.51
C ASP A 219 -11.07 1.95 1.07
N GLY A 220 -10.36 2.82 0.35
CA GLY A 220 -10.89 4.11 -0.09
C GLY A 220 -9.80 5.04 -0.62
N THR A 221 -10.17 6.26 -0.96
CA THR A 221 -9.22 7.32 -1.31
C THR A 221 -8.42 7.77 -0.09
N GLY A 222 -7.26 8.38 -0.28
CA GLY A 222 -6.47 8.94 0.82
C GLY A 222 -7.27 9.94 1.67
N GLU A 223 -8.17 10.71 1.04
CA GLU A 223 -9.05 11.64 1.75
C GLU A 223 -10.09 10.92 2.62
N GLU A 224 -10.72 9.86 2.09
CA GLU A 224 -11.69 9.04 2.84
C GLU A 224 -11.03 8.36 4.04
N LEU A 225 -9.81 7.83 3.87
CA LEU A 225 -9.04 7.22 4.95
C LEU A 225 -8.68 8.22 6.05
N ARG A 226 -8.23 9.43 5.68
CA ARG A 226 -7.95 10.51 6.64
C ARG A 226 -9.22 10.92 7.40
N ARG A 227 -10.34 11.05 6.71
CA ARG A 227 -11.63 11.39 7.33
C ARG A 227 -12.12 10.30 8.29
N ALA A 228 -11.96 9.03 7.93
CA ALA A 228 -12.33 7.89 8.77
C ALA A 228 -11.49 7.80 10.07
N ALA A 229 -10.26 8.29 10.03
CA ALA A 229 -9.35 8.29 11.20
C ALA A 229 -9.54 9.47 12.16
N GLY A 230 -10.46 10.40 11.89
CA GLY A 230 -10.74 11.55 12.75
C GLY A 230 -10.37 12.90 12.14
N GLY A 231 -10.59 13.05 10.84
CA GLY A 231 -10.74 14.30 10.08
C GLY A 231 -9.61 15.32 10.15
N SER A 232 -9.32 15.91 11.30
CA SER A 232 -8.37 17.03 11.45
C SER A 232 -7.54 16.93 12.74
N LEU A 233 -6.34 17.47 12.68
CA LEU A 233 -5.44 17.65 13.81
C LEU A 233 -5.39 19.11 14.18
N VAL A 234 -5.81 19.44 15.40
CA VAL A 234 -5.70 20.77 15.99
C VAL A 234 -4.60 20.77 17.04
N CYS A 235 -3.56 21.57 16.84
CA CYS A 235 -2.43 21.69 17.76
C CYS A 235 -2.46 23.06 18.45
N VAL A 236 -2.33 23.06 19.78
CA VAL A 236 -2.23 24.26 20.62
C VAL A 236 -1.23 24.04 21.76
N ASP A 237 -0.73 25.13 22.36
CA ASP A 237 0.03 25.04 23.61
C ASP A 237 -0.94 24.99 24.79
N LEU A 238 -0.65 24.14 25.80
CA LEU A 238 -1.44 23.97 27.03
C LEU A 238 -1.61 25.28 27.83
N ALA A 239 -0.59 26.11 27.82
CA ALA A 239 -0.57 27.40 28.49
C ALA A 239 -1.06 27.33 29.99
N GLY A 240 -0.66 26.27 30.69
CA GLY A 240 -1.01 26.04 32.09
C GLY A 240 -2.38 25.40 32.33
N ARG A 241 -3.08 24.95 31.29
CA ARG A 241 -4.37 24.23 31.39
C ARG A 241 -4.17 22.73 31.58
N THR A 242 -5.20 22.08 32.09
CA THR A 242 -5.20 20.62 32.19
C THR A 242 -5.60 19.99 30.86
N PRO A 243 -4.94 18.91 30.41
CA PRO A 243 -5.29 18.19 29.17
C PRO A 243 -6.76 17.71 29.17
N ASP A 244 -7.28 17.29 30.33
CA ASP A 244 -8.63 16.76 30.46
C ASP A 244 -9.71 17.77 30.02
N ALA A 245 -9.51 19.06 30.28
CA ALA A 245 -10.44 20.09 29.82
C ALA A 245 -10.50 20.22 28.30
N LEU A 246 -9.38 19.94 27.62
CA LEU A 246 -9.29 19.98 26.16
C LEU A 246 -9.83 18.70 25.51
N ALA A 247 -9.77 17.57 26.21
CA ALA A 247 -10.30 16.29 25.71
C ALA A 247 -11.84 16.30 25.60
N LEU A 248 -12.52 17.15 26.35
CA LEU A 248 -13.98 17.26 26.37
C LEU A 248 -14.55 18.26 25.35
N LEU A 249 -13.70 18.88 24.54
CA LEU A 249 -14.15 19.85 23.54
C LEU A 249 -14.96 19.19 22.42
N PRO A 250 -15.91 19.93 21.82
CA PRO A 250 -16.71 19.44 20.70
C PRO A 250 -15.85 18.90 19.56
N GLY A 251 -16.20 17.74 19.04
CA GLY A 251 -15.51 17.07 17.95
C GLY A 251 -14.22 16.33 18.32
N VAL A 252 -13.65 16.53 19.50
CA VAL A 252 -12.41 15.88 19.93
C VAL A 252 -12.65 14.39 20.19
N ARG A 253 -11.88 13.54 19.51
CA ARG A 253 -11.88 12.07 19.68
C ARG A 253 -10.75 11.58 20.58
N SER A 254 -9.57 12.18 20.40
CA SER A 254 -8.39 11.81 21.20
C SER A 254 -7.47 13.01 21.37
N LEU A 255 -6.65 12.94 22.42
CA LEU A 255 -5.71 13.97 22.79
C LEU A 255 -4.35 13.33 23.11
N GLU A 256 -3.28 13.93 22.55
CA GLU A 256 -1.91 13.58 22.85
C GLU A 256 -1.17 14.81 23.40
N VAL A 257 -0.40 14.64 24.49
CA VAL A 257 0.41 15.71 25.09
C VAL A 257 1.89 15.44 24.84
N ALA A 258 2.57 16.42 24.26
CA ALA A 258 4.01 16.40 24.02
C ALA A 258 4.64 17.66 24.64
N GLY A 259 5.04 17.57 25.93
CA GLY A 259 5.51 18.71 26.70
C GLY A 259 4.38 19.72 26.93
N ASP A 260 4.55 20.97 26.47
CA ASP A 260 3.52 22.02 26.56
C ASP A 260 2.59 22.04 25.32
N ARG A 261 2.85 21.21 24.32
CA ARG A 261 2.07 21.13 23.10
C ARG A 261 1.04 20.02 23.18
N VAL A 262 -0.20 20.33 22.79
CA VAL A 262 -1.30 19.37 22.72
C VAL A 262 -1.71 19.18 21.26
N ARG A 263 -1.94 17.92 20.90
CA ARG A 263 -2.51 17.51 19.61
C ARG A 263 -3.91 16.94 19.86
N LEU A 264 -4.92 17.62 19.31
CA LEU A 264 -6.32 17.20 19.37
C LEU A 264 -6.70 16.60 18.04
N ARG A 265 -7.09 15.34 18.00
CA ARG A 265 -7.75 14.73 16.83
C ARG A 265 -9.23 15.04 16.91
N THR A 266 -9.77 15.63 15.87
CA THR A 266 -11.16 16.09 15.86
C THR A 266 -11.85 15.77 14.54
N ASP A 267 -13.15 15.44 14.62
CA ASP A 267 -14.01 15.30 13.45
C ASP A 267 -14.53 16.63 12.91
N ASP A 268 -14.53 17.63 13.77
CA ASP A 268 -15.00 18.98 13.47
C ASP A 268 -14.00 20.00 13.99
N SER A 269 -13.05 20.36 13.12
CA SER A 269 -12.00 21.33 13.45
C SER A 269 -12.58 22.71 13.78
N ASP A 270 -13.65 23.10 13.12
CA ASP A 270 -14.24 24.44 13.29
C ASP A 270 -14.89 24.54 14.67
N ALA A 271 -15.71 23.55 15.05
CA ALA A 271 -16.30 23.51 16.40
C ALA A 271 -15.23 23.44 17.48
N THR A 272 -14.16 22.64 17.28
CA THR A 272 -13.05 22.52 18.24
C THR A 272 -12.31 23.85 18.38
N VAL A 273 -12.01 24.54 17.28
CA VAL A 273 -11.30 25.83 17.31
C VAL A 273 -12.16 26.94 17.96
N ILE A 274 -13.45 26.97 17.66
CA ILE A 274 -14.38 27.91 18.31
C ILE A 274 -14.38 27.68 19.83
N ALA A 275 -14.52 26.45 20.29
CA ALA A 275 -14.50 26.11 21.71
C ALA A 275 -13.16 26.43 22.39
N LEU A 276 -12.02 26.23 21.67
CA LEU A 276 -10.70 26.66 22.15
C LEU A 276 -10.62 28.19 22.28
N ALA A 277 -11.25 28.94 21.37
CA ALA A 277 -11.31 30.40 21.43
C ALA A 277 -12.13 30.89 22.65
N GLU A 278 -13.29 30.30 22.88
CA GLU A 278 -14.17 30.60 24.03
C GLU A 278 -13.46 30.33 25.37
N LEU A 279 -12.67 29.27 25.44
CA LEU A 279 -11.82 28.98 26.60
C LEU A 279 -10.60 29.91 26.72
N GLY A 280 -10.32 30.77 25.72
CA GLY A 280 -9.09 31.55 25.64
C GLY A 280 -7.83 30.65 25.57
N ALA A 281 -7.96 29.46 24.98
CA ALA A 281 -6.90 28.43 24.90
C ALA A 281 -6.10 28.48 23.60
N ILE A 282 -6.36 29.45 22.73
CA ILE A 282 -5.62 29.60 21.47
C ILE A 282 -4.23 30.18 21.75
N ARG A 283 -3.24 29.30 21.68
CA ARG A 283 -1.81 29.63 21.70
C ARG A 283 -1.10 28.79 20.64
N ARG A 284 -0.43 29.44 19.70
CA ARG A 284 0.30 28.78 18.58
C ARG A 284 -0.58 27.75 17.86
N LEU A 285 -1.82 28.13 17.57
CA LEU A 285 -2.80 27.29 16.88
C LEU A 285 -2.27 26.87 15.51
N GLU A 286 -2.32 25.57 15.26
CA GLU A 286 -2.15 24.98 13.93
C GLU A 286 -3.33 24.04 13.69
N VAL A 287 -3.94 24.12 12.52
CA VAL A 287 -4.98 23.20 12.06
C VAL A 287 -4.51 22.57 10.77
N ALA A 288 -4.44 21.25 10.76
CA ALA A 288 -4.06 20.48 9.58
C ALA A 288 -5.03 19.32 9.40
N PRO A 289 -5.28 18.86 8.17
CA PRO A 289 -5.94 17.57 7.97
C PRO A 289 -5.11 16.48 8.67
N ALA A 290 -5.76 15.44 9.19
CA ALA A 290 -5.06 14.26 9.70
C ALA A 290 -4.15 13.70 8.61
N SER A 291 -2.92 13.32 8.97
CA SER A 291 -2.03 12.69 8.02
C SER A 291 -2.51 11.27 7.68
N LEU A 292 -2.06 10.73 6.55
CA LEU A 292 -2.33 9.33 6.24
C LEU A 292 -1.63 8.39 7.26
N ASP A 293 -0.50 8.83 7.85
CA ASP A 293 0.17 8.12 8.95
C ASP A 293 -0.74 7.97 10.17
N ASP A 294 -1.41 9.05 10.56
CA ASP A 294 -2.37 9.06 11.65
C ASP A 294 -3.56 8.14 11.37
N ALA A 295 -4.06 8.17 10.13
CA ALA A 295 -5.12 7.29 9.67
C ALA A 295 -4.69 5.81 9.75
N PHE A 296 -3.52 5.51 9.23
CA PHE A 296 -2.97 4.16 9.22
C PHE A 296 -2.77 3.61 10.64
N LEU A 297 -2.20 4.41 11.55
CA LEU A 297 -2.03 4.01 12.95
C LEU A 297 -3.37 3.75 13.65
N ALA A 298 -4.36 4.62 13.45
CA ALA A 298 -5.69 4.44 14.03
C ALA A 298 -6.38 3.16 13.52
N LEU A 299 -6.31 2.89 12.21
CA LEU A 299 -6.91 1.72 11.58
C LEU A 299 -6.25 0.40 11.98
N THR A 300 -4.91 0.40 12.16
CA THR A 300 -4.17 -0.82 12.52
C THR A 300 -4.12 -1.07 14.04
N SER A 301 -4.25 -0.04 14.90
CA SER A 301 -4.30 -0.19 16.36
C SER A 301 -5.67 -0.66 16.86
N SER A 302 -6.76 -0.32 16.17
CA SER A 302 -8.13 -0.74 16.52
C SER A 302 -8.41 -2.23 16.29
N ALA A 303 -7.49 -2.96 15.68
CA ALA A 303 -7.61 -4.39 15.37
C ALA A 303 -7.09 -5.33 16.49
N GLU A 304 -6.79 -4.82 17.70
CA GLU A 304 -6.50 -5.70 18.83
C GLU A 304 -7.81 -6.24 19.42
N PRO A 305 -8.02 -7.58 19.46
CA PRO A 305 -9.13 -8.15 20.22
C PRO A 305 -8.86 -7.88 21.72
N GLY A 306 -9.80 -7.20 22.39
CA GLY A 306 -9.70 -6.74 23.75
C GLY A 306 -9.17 -7.81 24.70
N THR A 307 -7.98 -7.61 25.22
CA THR A 307 -7.54 -8.18 26.50
C THR A 307 -8.13 -7.32 27.59
N GLY A 308 -9.16 -7.86 28.26
CA GLY A 308 -9.72 -7.27 29.48
C GLY A 308 -8.62 -7.08 30.54
N PRO A 309 -8.85 -6.22 31.55
CA PRO A 309 -7.83 -5.87 32.53
C PRO A 309 -7.46 -7.08 33.39
N GLU A 310 -6.31 -7.70 33.11
CA GLU A 310 -5.72 -8.65 34.03
C GLU A 310 -5.17 -7.89 35.29
N HIS A 311 -5.79 -8.17 36.39
CA HIS A 311 -5.31 -7.82 37.74
C HIS A 311 -3.85 -8.28 37.91
N ARG A 312 -2.93 -7.33 37.96
CA ARG A 312 -1.58 -7.59 38.47
C ARG A 312 -1.66 -7.84 39.99
N THR A 313 -1.74 -9.12 40.34
CA THR A 313 -1.45 -9.54 41.73
C THR A 313 0.07 -9.70 41.85
N SER A 314 0.66 -8.84 42.62
CA SER A 314 2.05 -8.94 43.08
C SER A 314 2.21 -10.13 43.99
N ALA A 315 3.13 -11.05 43.70
CA ALA A 315 3.65 -12.02 44.67
C ALA A 315 5.19 -11.97 44.69
N PRO A 316 5.82 -12.21 45.86
CA PRO A 316 7.17 -11.74 46.15
C PRO A 316 8.27 -12.68 45.67
N LEU A 317 9.44 -12.07 45.41
CA LEU A 317 10.72 -12.74 45.22
C LEU A 317 11.06 -13.67 46.37
N ASP A 318 11.31 -14.94 46.08
CA ASP A 318 12.09 -15.81 46.94
C ASP A 318 13.28 -16.42 46.19
N THR A 319 14.39 -16.24 46.85
CA THR A 319 15.74 -16.63 46.55
C THR A 319 15.91 -18.14 46.65
N VAL A 320 16.46 -18.83 45.62
CA VAL A 320 17.21 -20.09 45.88
C VAL A 320 18.41 -20.20 44.95
N LYS A 321 19.52 -20.48 45.62
CA LYS A 321 20.88 -20.77 45.17
C LYS A 321 21.02 -22.05 44.31
N ALA A 322 22.00 -21.96 43.46
CA ALA A 322 23.05 -22.95 43.09
C ALA A 322 22.68 -24.48 43.01
N LEU A 323 22.88 -25.03 41.81
CA LEU A 323 23.92 -26.09 41.56
C LEU A 323 24.13 -26.18 40.03
#